data_0ea2adc579e7da422efc311a51c226ca
#
_entry.id   0ea2adc579e7da422efc311a51c226ca
#
_cell.length_a   1.000
_cell.length_b   1.000
_cell.length_c   1.000
_cell.angle_alpha   90.00
_cell.angle_beta   90.00
_cell.angle_gamma   90.00
#
_symmetry.space_group_name_H-M   'P 1'
#
loop_
_entity.id
_entity.type
_entity.pdbx_description
1 polymer ?
#
loop_
_entity_poly.entity_id
_entity_poly.type
_entity_poly.pdbx_seq_one_letter_code
_entity_poly.pdbx_strand_id
1 'polypeptide(L)'
;MSKLTPTFADQFAAKVANVVAPHEPLSNGEGAQTVAVNYTSGALQGLPVVPLYPGANVAPVAEIKPLKIALVGTAPSSRMLAPFNDPTWQIWGCSPGNMNALPRYDAWFEIHSNLLWPECISYGRPYIDWLKTLKCPVYMQERWPSPEGDWTDIKEIVPNATAIPWQDMVKEFGEDFFTSSFAWMMAQAMIKGANEIALFGIDMASRDEYIIQRPGFYFFRHEARRRGIKVTAPNESDIMQSPPLYAISDSTPLGRKILAREAEIKGRIGPMIAERDKLSHNITYLQGALEDLDYFKAIWTGAQKPT
;
A
#
# COMPACT_ATOMS: atom_id res chain seq x y z
N MET A 1 -19.73 -47.36 13.86
CA MET A 1 -18.30 -47.00 13.84
C MET A 1 -18.11 -45.90 12.82
N SER A 2 -18.02 -44.66 13.31
CA SER A 2 -17.84 -43.46 12.49
C SER A 2 -16.38 -43.41 12.03
N LYS A 3 -16.14 -43.36 10.71
CA LYS A 3 -14.81 -43.14 10.14
C LYS A 3 -14.42 -41.66 10.40
N LEU A 4 -13.39 -41.45 11.21
CA LEU A 4 -12.78 -40.17 11.42
C LEU A 4 -12.25 -39.65 10.09
N THR A 5 -12.62 -38.41 9.73
CA THR A 5 -12.06 -37.71 8.58
C THR A 5 -10.58 -37.42 8.84
N PRO A 6 -9.67 -37.70 7.90
CA PRO A 6 -8.23 -37.44 8.09
C PRO A 6 -7.97 -35.96 8.39
N THR A 7 -7.07 -35.69 9.32
CA THR A 7 -6.65 -34.33 9.64
C THR A 7 -5.81 -33.76 8.51
N PHE A 8 -5.65 -32.43 8.48
CA PHE A 8 -4.78 -31.75 7.51
C PHE A 8 -3.34 -32.30 7.55
N ALA A 9 -2.84 -32.70 8.72
CA ALA A 9 -1.53 -33.34 8.88
C ALA A 9 -1.46 -34.71 8.19
N ASP A 10 -2.53 -35.48 8.26
CA ASP A 10 -2.60 -36.83 7.60
C ASP A 10 -2.66 -36.68 6.08
N GLN A 11 -3.36 -35.68 5.57
CA GLN A 11 -3.44 -35.37 4.14
C GLN A 11 -2.10 -34.84 3.59
N PHE A 12 -1.37 -34.06 4.39
CA PHE A 12 -0.04 -33.57 4.06
C PHE A 12 1.00 -34.69 4.04
N ALA A 13 0.99 -35.60 5.05
CA ALA A 13 1.86 -36.75 5.11
C ALA A 13 1.63 -37.73 3.94
N ALA A 14 0.37 -37.93 3.53
CA ALA A 14 0.04 -38.76 2.36
C ALA A 14 0.54 -38.12 1.02
N LYS A 15 0.51 -36.80 0.90
CA LYS A 15 1.07 -36.08 -0.26
C LYS A 15 2.59 -36.18 -0.32
N VAL A 16 3.27 -36.10 0.81
CA VAL A 16 4.74 -36.24 0.89
C VAL A 16 5.18 -37.66 0.58
N ALA A 17 4.44 -38.69 1.05
CA ALA A 17 4.74 -40.09 0.77
C ALA A 17 4.62 -40.44 -0.73
N ASN A 18 3.69 -39.84 -1.45
CA ASN A 18 3.53 -40.04 -2.91
C ASN A 18 4.62 -39.34 -3.77
N VAL A 19 5.35 -38.37 -3.23
CA VAL A 19 6.48 -37.71 -3.93
C VAL A 19 7.80 -38.48 -3.77
N VAL A 20 7.88 -39.40 -2.80
CA VAL A 20 9.09 -40.18 -2.46
C VAL A 20 8.98 -41.65 -2.93
N ALA A 21 7.99 -42.03 -3.70
CA ALA A 21 7.94 -43.37 -4.26
C ALA A 21 9.13 -43.60 -5.23
N PRO A 22 9.92 -44.67 -5.05
CA PRO A 22 11.07 -44.95 -5.90
C PRO A 22 10.60 -45.30 -7.32
N HIS A 23 11.04 -44.53 -8.29
CA HIS A 23 11.01 -44.95 -9.70
C HIS A 23 12.02 -46.08 -9.90
N GLU A 24 11.62 -47.12 -10.58
CA GLU A 24 12.51 -48.21 -11.01
C GLU A 24 13.70 -47.64 -11.79
N PRO A 25 14.91 -48.24 -11.66
CA PRO A 25 16.09 -47.72 -12.33
C PRO A 25 15.99 -47.94 -13.84
N LEU A 26 15.91 -46.88 -14.60
CA LEU A 26 16.15 -46.91 -16.05
C LEU A 26 17.61 -47.22 -16.31
N SER A 27 17.85 -48.30 -17.02
CA SER A 27 19.17 -48.73 -17.45
C SER A 27 19.77 -47.80 -18.50
N ASN A 28 21.03 -47.45 -18.29
CA ASN A 28 22.01 -46.98 -19.23
C ASN A 28 21.97 -45.55 -19.75
N GLY A 29 22.97 -44.80 -19.37
CA GLY A 29 23.70 -43.83 -20.20
C GLY A 29 23.38 -42.37 -20.01
N GLU A 30 24.34 -41.66 -19.47
CA GLU A 30 24.62 -40.23 -19.66
C GLU A 30 23.65 -39.17 -19.14
N GLY A 31 24.06 -38.46 -18.08
CA GLY A 31 23.60 -37.12 -17.76
C GLY A 31 22.41 -37.01 -16.84
N ALA A 32 22.47 -37.51 -15.62
CA ALA A 32 21.49 -37.20 -14.58
C ALA A 32 21.58 -35.71 -14.18
N GLN A 33 20.68 -34.89 -14.70
CA GLN A 33 20.43 -33.55 -14.14
C GLN A 33 19.63 -33.72 -12.83
N THR A 34 20.29 -33.45 -11.72
CA THR A 34 19.63 -33.44 -10.40
C THR A 34 18.89 -32.12 -10.24
N VAL A 35 17.57 -32.13 -10.31
CA VAL A 35 16.75 -30.97 -9.96
C VAL A 35 16.59 -30.96 -8.44
N ALA A 36 17.30 -30.05 -7.78
CA ALA A 36 17.09 -29.76 -6.37
C ALA A 36 15.81 -28.91 -6.20
N VAL A 37 14.75 -29.47 -5.62
CA VAL A 37 13.54 -28.73 -5.27
C VAL A 37 13.71 -28.19 -3.86
N ASN A 38 13.94 -26.90 -3.73
CA ASN A 38 14.03 -26.22 -2.43
C ASN A 38 12.61 -25.89 -1.91
N TYR A 39 12.17 -26.59 -0.88
CA TYR A 39 11.00 -26.20 -0.10
C TYR A 39 11.43 -25.25 1.02
N THR A 40 11.18 -23.96 0.89
CA THR A 40 11.34 -22.99 1.98
C THR A 40 10.03 -22.87 2.77
N SER A 41 9.71 -23.85 3.61
CA SER A 41 8.83 -23.61 4.74
C SER A 41 9.71 -23.41 5.97
N GLY A 42 9.42 -22.37 6.78
CA GLY A 42 10.22 -21.97 7.93
C GLY A 42 10.42 -23.03 9.04
N ALA A 43 9.89 -24.26 8.85
CA ALA A 43 10.01 -25.38 9.78
C ALA A 43 11.27 -26.27 9.54
N LEU A 44 12.02 -26.04 8.45
CA LEU A 44 13.17 -26.89 8.09
C LEU A 44 14.52 -26.16 8.07
N GLN A 45 14.58 -24.95 8.62
CA GLN A 45 15.86 -24.26 8.79
C GLN A 45 16.71 -24.96 9.86
N GLY A 46 17.84 -25.52 9.44
CA GLY A 46 18.85 -26.09 10.35
C GLY A 46 19.02 -27.59 10.30
N LEU A 47 18.31 -28.31 9.44
CA LEU A 47 18.60 -29.74 9.24
C LEU A 47 19.83 -29.90 8.33
N PRO A 48 20.82 -30.72 8.70
CA PRO A 48 21.96 -30.99 7.85
C PRO A 48 21.51 -31.69 6.57
N VAL A 49 21.90 -31.17 5.41
CA VAL A 49 21.74 -31.86 4.13
C VAL A 49 22.67 -33.06 4.12
N VAL A 50 22.12 -34.24 4.32
CA VAL A 50 22.89 -35.46 4.21
C VAL A 50 22.89 -35.87 2.73
N PRO A 51 24.05 -36.00 2.09
CA PRO A 51 24.11 -36.47 0.70
C PRO A 51 23.57 -37.91 0.62
N LEU A 52 22.64 -38.13 -0.30
CA LEU A 52 22.02 -39.47 -0.53
C LEU A 52 23.02 -40.53 -1.04
N TYR A 53 24.22 -40.09 -1.49
CA TYR A 53 25.29 -40.97 -1.94
C TYR A 53 26.62 -40.50 -1.40
N PRO A 54 27.47 -41.41 -0.85
CA PRO A 54 28.85 -41.10 -0.46
C PRO A 54 29.68 -40.73 -1.71
N GLY A 55 30.19 -39.51 -1.74
CA GLY A 55 31.05 -39.03 -2.84
C GLY A 55 30.41 -38.05 -3.81
N ALA A 56 29.15 -37.68 -3.65
CA ALA A 56 28.56 -36.61 -4.45
C ALA A 56 29.18 -35.26 -4.01
N ASN A 57 29.95 -34.59 -4.90
CA ASN A 57 30.31 -33.19 -4.75
C ASN A 57 29.02 -32.36 -4.88
N VAL A 58 28.38 -32.06 -3.75
CA VAL A 58 27.27 -31.10 -3.73
C VAL A 58 27.90 -29.72 -3.92
N ALA A 59 27.70 -29.13 -5.08
CA ALA A 59 28.04 -27.73 -5.29
C ALA A 59 27.40 -26.89 -4.18
N PRO A 60 28.10 -25.87 -3.62
CA PRO A 60 27.52 -25.05 -2.58
C PRO A 60 26.21 -24.44 -3.11
N VAL A 61 25.10 -24.72 -2.40
CA VAL A 61 23.80 -24.12 -2.72
C VAL A 61 24.00 -22.60 -2.62
N ALA A 62 23.84 -21.92 -3.74
CA ALA A 62 23.93 -20.46 -3.74
C ALA A 62 22.97 -19.90 -2.68
N GLU A 63 23.50 -19.12 -1.76
CA GLU A 63 22.72 -18.50 -0.70
C GLU A 63 21.66 -17.58 -1.34
N ILE A 64 20.40 -18.02 -1.34
CA ILE A 64 19.30 -17.23 -1.88
C ILE A 64 19.11 -16.05 -0.93
N LYS A 65 19.57 -14.87 -1.34
CA LYS A 65 19.35 -13.65 -0.57
C LYS A 65 17.85 -13.39 -0.41
N PRO A 66 17.40 -13.12 0.82
CA PRO A 66 15.99 -12.87 1.07
C PRO A 66 15.51 -11.64 0.27
N LEU A 67 14.39 -11.78 -0.44
CA LEU A 67 13.78 -10.67 -1.18
C LEU A 67 13.01 -9.78 -0.21
N LYS A 68 13.47 -8.54 -0.04
CA LYS A 68 12.83 -7.52 0.78
C LYS A 68 12.26 -6.42 -0.11
N ILE A 69 10.99 -6.06 0.08
CA ILE A 69 10.28 -5.07 -0.74
C ILE A 69 9.69 -3.99 0.16
N ALA A 70 10.03 -2.74 -0.11
CA ALA A 70 9.44 -1.57 0.50
C ALA A 70 8.40 -0.97 -0.45
N LEU A 71 7.14 -0.95 -0.04
CA LEU A 71 6.05 -0.30 -0.76
C LEU A 71 5.94 1.15 -0.26
N VAL A 72 6.03 2.12 -1.18
CA VAL A 72 6.11 3.53 -0.83
C VAL A 72 4.95 4.31 -1.43
N GLY A 73 4.04 4.74 -0.55
CA GLY A 73 2.91 5.62 -0.85
C GLY A 73 3.23 7.10 -0.66
N THR A 74 2.19 7.92 -0.67
CA THR A 74 2.32 9.38 -0.70
C THR A 74 2.17 10.06 0.66
N ALA A 75 1.71 9.35 1.71
CA ALA A 75 1.48 9.95 3.01
C ALA A 75 2.79 10.45 3.64
N PRO A 76 2.84 11.72 4.06
CA PRO A 76 4.07 12.32 4.58
C PRO A 76 4.52 11.78 5.92
N SER A 77 3.64 11.09 6.65
CA SER A 77 3.89 10.51 7.98
C SER A 77 5.15 9.64 8.02
N SER A 78 5.36 8.81 6.99
CA SER A 78 6.42 7.81 7.01
C SER A 78 7.11 7.59 5.65
N ARG A 79 6.70 8.33 4.60
CA ARG A 79 7.25 8.14 3.25
C ARG A 79 8.77 8.18 3.20
N MET A 80 9.38 9.16 3.86
CA MET A 80 10.83 9.37 3.83
C MET A 80 11.61 8.47 4.79
N LEU A 81 10.91 7.61 5.53
CA LEU A 81 11.54 6.58 6.39
C LEU A 81 11.86 5.29 5.62
N ALA A 82 11.45 5.20 4.35
CA ALA A 82 11.77 4.04 3.52
C ALA A 82 13.29 3.85 3.36
N PRO A 83 13.77 2.61 3.24
CA PRO A 83 15.20 2.27 3.27
C PRO A 83 15.89 2.59 1.93
N PHE A 84 15.82 3.85 1.50
CA PHE A 84 16.35 4.29 0.20
C PHE A 84 17.86 4.06 0.03
N ASN A 85 18.62 4.04 1.13
CA ASN A 85 20.08 3.86 1.12
C ASN A 85 20.51 2.40 1.34
N ASP A 86 19.57 1.49 1.58
CA ASP A 86 19.86 0.06 1.79
C ASP A 86 19.63 -0.72 0.48
N PRO A 87 20.70 -1.19 -0.21
CA PRO A 87 20.58 -1.92 -1.46
C PRO A 87 19.99 -3.33 -1.32
N THR A 88 19.79 -3.82 -0.10
CA THR A 88 19.12 -5.11 0.15
C THR A 88 17.60 -5.04 -0.02
N TRP A 89 17.04 -3.82 -0.10
CA TRP A 89 15.65 -3.58 -0.32
C TRP A 89 15.37 -3.19 -1.77
N GLN A 90 14.31 -3.75 -2.35
CA GLN A 90 13.67 -3.17 -3.52
C GLN A 90 12.66 -2.10 -3.07
N ILE A 91 12.73 -0.93 -3.68
CA ILE A 91 11.81 0.18 -3.41
C ILE A 91 10.77 0.21 -4.54
N TRP A 92 9.53 0.00 -4.20
CA TRP A 92 8.42 0.04 -5.14
C TRP A 92 7.58 1.29 -4.89
N GLY A 93 7.59 2.22 -5.83
CA GLY A 93 6.82 3.45 -5.78
C GLY A 93 5.51 3.35 -6.54
N CYS A 94 4.59 4.25 -6.23
CA CYS A 94 3.34 4.41 -6.95
C CYS A 94 2.82 5.85 -6.85
N SER A 95 1.83 6.18 -7.67
CA SER A 95 1.06 7.41 -7.63
C SER A 95 1.79 8.67 -8.16
N PRO A 96 1.07 9.57 -8.85
CA PRO A 96 1.59 10.88 -9.28
C PRO A 96 2.17 11.72 -8.15
N GLY A 97 1.62 11.60 -6.93
CA GLY A 97 2.11 12.33 -5.75
C GLY A 97 3.54 11.97 -5.31
N ASN A 98 4.10 10.89 -5.86
CA ASN A 98 5.50 10.50 -5.66
C ASN A 98 6.42 10.84 -6.83
N MET A 99 5.90 11.40 -7.91
CA MET A 99 6.70 11.86 -9.04
C MET A 99 7.80 12.83 -8.57
N ASN A 100 9.06 12.49 -8.87
CA ASN A 100 10.25 13.25 -8.43
C ASN A 100 10.44 13.40 -6.91
N ALA A 101 9.64 12.71 -6.07
CA ALA A 101 9.72 12.83 -4.62
C ALA A 101 10.52 11.71 -3.94
N LEU A 102 10.71 10.58 -4.61
CA LEU A 102 11.46 9.45 -4.06
C LEU A 102 12.92 9.49 -4.54
N PRO A 103 13.90 9.35 -3.61
CA PRO A 103 15.33 9.33 -3.98
C PRO A 103 15.72 8.14 -4.85
N ARG A 104 15.03 7.00 -4.69
CA ARG A 104 15.27 5.76 -5.43
C ARG A 104 13.96 4.97 -5.57
N TYR A 105 13.82 4.26 -6.67
CA TYR A 105 12.78 3.25 -6.89
C TYR A 105 13.32 2.18 -7.85
N ASP A 106 12.95 0.92 -7.59
CA ASP A 106 13.36 -0.26 -8.36
C ASP A 106 12.20 -0.83 -9.20
N ALA A 107 10.97 -0.42 -8.90
CA ALA A 107 9.77 -0.64 -9.69
C ALA A 107 8.75 0.49 -9.44
N TRP A 108 7.89 0.73 -10.41
CA TRP A 108 6.81 1.69 -10.29
C TRP A 108 5.47 1.05 -10.64
N PHE A 109 4.42 1.46 -9.92
CA PHE A 109 3.06 0.96 -10.14
C PHE A 109 2.13 2.12 -10.47
N GLU A 110 1.51 2.05 -11.63
CA GLU A 110 0.47 2.98 -12.03
C GLU A 110 -0.72 2.19 -12.58
N ILE A 111 -1.73 2.04 -11.75
CA ILE A 111 -2.86 1.13 -12.04
C ILE A 111 -4.14 1.89 -12.40
N HIS A 112 -4.14 3.23 -12.26
CA HIS A 112 -5.28 4.04 -12.64
C HIS A 112 -5.47 4.06 -14.16
N SER A 113 -6.71 3.90 -14.59
CA SER A 113 -7.07 3.88 -16.02
C SER A 113 -7.42 5.26 -16.60
N ASN A 114 -7.54 6.28 -15.74
CA ASN A 114 -8.14 7.56 -16.10
C ASN A 114 -7.17 8.76 -16.05
N LEU A 115 -5.86 8.52 -16.02
CA LEU A 115 -4.85 9.61 -15.97
C LEU A 115 -4.83 10.51 -17.21
N LEU A 116 -5.38 10.05 -18.32
CA LEU A 116 -5.50 10.82 -19.56
C LEU A 116 -6.78 11.66 -19.63
N TRP A 117 -7.70 11.50 -18.69
CA TRP A 117 -8.96 12.21 -18.69
C TRP A 117 -8.79 13.68 -18.31
N PRO A 118 -9.65 14.57 -18.82
CA PRO A 118 -9.54 16.02 -18.58
C PRO A 118 -9.48 16.42 -17.10
N GLU A 119 -10.19 15.72 -16.23
CA GLU A 119 -10.19 15.96 -14.79
C GLU A 119 -8.87 15.62 -14.11
N CYS A 120 -8.03 14.83 -14.77
CA CYS A 120 -6.69 14.46 -14.30
C CYS A 120 -5.56 15.25 -14.97
N ILE A 121 -5.88 16.33 -15.71
CA ILE A 121 -4.93 17.13 -16.49
C ILE A 121 -3.76 17.65 -15.66
N SER A 122 -3.98 17.99 -14.38
CA SER A 122 -2.91 18.53 -13.52
C SER A 122 -1.72 17.59 -13.35
N TYR A 123 -1.92 16.29 -13.43
CA TYR A 123 -0.82 15.34 -13.49
C TYR A 123 -0.83 14.45 -14.73
N GLY A 124 -1.87 14.43 -15.53
CA GLY A 124 -2.05 13.48 -16.61
C GLY A 124 -0.83 13.44 -17.55
N ARG A 125 -0.66 14.44 -18.42
CA ARG A 125 0.44 14.49 -19.38
C ARG A 125 1.83 14.56 -18.75
N PRO A 126 2.13 15.49 -17.83
CA PRO A 126 3.45 15.56 -17.20
C PRO A 126 3.84 14.26 -16.50
N TYR A 127 2.89 13.58 -15.87
CA TYR A 127 3.15 12.33 -15.20
C TYR A 127 3.41 11.18 -16.17
N ILE A 128 2.64 11.08 -17.25
CA ILE A 128 2.86 10.08 -18.30
C ILE A 128 4.21 10.28 -18.97
N ASP A 129 4.57 11.51 -19.28
CA ASP A 129 5.87 11.82 -19.87
C ASP A 129 7.00 11.47 -18.90
N TRP A 130 6.81 11.68 -17.62
CA TRP A 130 7.75 11.22 -16.60
C TRP A 130 7.83 9.69 -16.55
N LEU A 131 6.71 8.95 -16.58
CA LEU A 131 6.70 7.48 -16.59
C LEU A 131 7.53 6.90 -17.76
N LYS A 132 7.49 7.54 -18.92
CA LYS A 132 8.31 7.15 -20.10
C LYS A 132 9.82 7.26 -19.86
N THR A 133 10.24 8.12 -18.92
CA THR A 133 11.66 8.33 -18.58
C THR A 133 12.22 7.28 -17.62
N LEU A 134 11.35 6.53 -16.93
CA LEU A 134 11.76 5.57 -15.91
C LEU A 134 12.57 4.44 -16.52
N LYS A 135 13.61 4.00 -15.83
CA LYS A 135 14.47 2.89 -16.23
C LYS A 135 14.14 1.57 -15.52
N CYS A 136 13.25 1.62 -14.54
CA CYS A 136 12.72 0.46 -13.85
C CYS A 136 11.44 -0.05 -14.54
N PRO A 137 10.98 -1.28 -14.24
CA PRO A 137 9.66 -1.77 -14.66
C PRO A 137 8.55 -0.84 -14.17
N VAL A 138 7.63 -0.48 -15.08
CA VAL A 138 6.43 0.29 -14.77
C VAL A 138 5.23 -0.66 -14.93
N TYR A 139 4.68 -1.11 -13.79
CA TYR A 139 3.53 -2.01 -13.78
C TYR A 139 2.25 -1.23 -13.98
N MET A 140 1.52 -1.56 -15.03
CA MET A 140 0.30 -0.87 -15.45
C MET A 140 -0.77 -1.87 -15.89
N GLN A 141 -1.99 -1.40 -16.11
CA GLN A 141 -3.00 -2.19 -16.82
C GLN A 141 -2.52 -2.44 -18.27
N GLU A 142 -2.95 -3.54 -18.85
CA GLU A 142 -2.58 -3.88 -20.25
C GLU A 142 -3.09 -2.84 -21.25
N ARG A 143 -4.27 -2.29 -20.99
CA ARG A 143 -4.95 -1.33 -21.85
C ARG A 143 -5.50 -0.17 -21.04
N TRP A 144 -5.49 1.01 -21.62
CA TRP A 144 -6.14 2.19 -21.09
C TRP A 144 -7.26 2.66 -22.01
N PRO A 145 -8.41 3.14 -21.47
CA PRO A 145 -9.42 3.79 -22.27
C PRO A 145 -8.88 5.11 -22.82
N SER A 146 -9.06 5.33 -24.13
CA SER A 146 -8.81 6.64 -24.73
C SER A 146 -9.98 7.60 -24.46
N PRO A 147 -9.77 8.92 -24.56
CA PRO A 147 -10.86 9.89 -24.46
C PRO A 147 -11.96 9.67 -25.50
N GLU A 148 -11.64 9.07 -26.62
CA GLU A 148 -12.56 8.75 -27.72
C GLU A 148 -13.38 7.48 -27.48
N GLY A 149 -13.10 6.75 -26.38
CA GLY A 149 -13.82 5.54 -25.99
C GLY A 149 -13.19 4.23 -26.49
N ASP A 150 -12.11 4.29 -27.25
CA ASP A 150 -11.34 3.12 -27.67
C ASP A 150 -10.32 2.68 -26.61
N TRP A 151 -9.90 1.43 -26.68
CA TRP A 151 -8.88 0.90 -25.81
C TRP A 151 -7.52 0.91 -26.50
N THR A 152 -6.55 1.63 -25.91
CA THR A 152 -5.17 1.71 -26.42
C THR A 152 -4.27 0.78 -25.61
N ASP A 153 -3.40 0.04 -26.29
CA ASP A 153 -2.35 -0.75 -25.64
C ASP A 153 -1.46 0.19 -24.81
N ILE A 154 -1.21 -0.18 -23.57
CA ILE A 154 -0.43 0.67 -22.67
C ILE A 154 0.98 0.95 -23.17
N LYS A 155 1.59 0.05 -23.93
CA LYS A 155 2.93 0.24 -24.51
C LYS A 155 2.99 1.30 -25.60
N GLU A 156 1.87 1.62 -26.22
CA GLU A 156 1.79 2.76 -27.14
C GLU A 156 1.87 4.09 -26.39
N ILE A 157 1.43 4.10 -25.13
CA ILE A 157 1.42 5.29 -24.28
C ILE A 157 2.71 5.37 -23.43
N VAL A 158 3.10 4.26 -22.80
CA VAL A 158 4.30 4.13 -21.95
C VAL A 158 5.11 2.92 -22.42
N PRO A 159 6.08 3.09 -23.33
CA PRO A 159 6.77 1.98 -23.99
C PRO A 159 7.49 0.99 -23.07
N ASN A 160 7.91 1.42 -21.88
CA ASN A 160 8.53 0.60 -20.85
C ASN A 160 7.53 -0.02 -19.85
N ALA A 161 6.23 0.10 -20.10
CA ALA A 161 5.21 -0.50 -19.27
C ALA A 161 5.25 -2.03 -19.34
N THR A 162 4.95 -2.65 -18.22
CA THR A 162 4.75 -4.08 -18.06
C THR A 162 3.32 -4.29 -17.56
N ALA A 163 2.54 -5.09 -18.29
CA ALA A 163 1.20 -5.43 -17.86
C ALA A 163 1.23 -6.16 -16.51
N ILE A 164 0.41 -5.72 -15.55
CA ILE A 164 0.25 -6.43 -14.30
C ILE A 164 -0.49 -7.77 -14.58
N PRO A 165 -0.02 -8.91 -14.07
CA PRO A 165 -0.65 -10.22 -14.30
C PRO A 165 -1.91 -10.38 -13.45
N TRP A 166 -2.90 -9.50 -13.65
CA TRP A 166 -4.08 -9.40 -12.80
C TRP A 166 -4.92 -10.66 -12.77
N GLN A 167 -5.02 -11.42 -13.88
CA GLN A 167 -5.77 -12.67 -13.93
C GLN A 167 -5.18 -13.72 -12.98
N ASP A 168 -3.85 -13.85 -12.99
CA ASP A 168 -3.15 -14.79 -12.11
C ASP A 168 -3.29 -14.36 -10.65
N MET A 169 -3.25 -13.05 -10.39
CA MET A 169 -3.45 -12.51 -9.04
C MET A 169 -4.86 -12.76 -8.52
N VAL A 170 -5.87 -12.51 -9.35
CA VAL A 170 -7.28 -12.76 -8.98
C VAL A 170 -7.53 -14.25 -8.79
N LYS A 171 -6.94 -15.09 -9.63
CA LYS A 171 -7.02 -16.56 -9.47
C LYS A 171 -6.39 -17.04 -8.16
N GLU A 172 -5.29 -16.42 -7.73
CA GLU A 172 -4.54 -16.79 -6.52
C GLU A 172 -5.20 -16.27 -5.24
N PHE A 173 -5.73 -15.03 -5.25
CA PHE A 173 -6.17 -14.34 -4.04
C PHE A 173 -7.68 -14.09 -3.98
N GLY A 174 -8.45 -14.37 -5.03
CA GLY A 174 -9.83 -13.94 -5.17
C GLY A 174 -9.95 -12.48 -5.64
N GLU A 175 -11.15 -12.07 -6.05
CA GLU A 175 -11.39 -10.74 -6.64
C GLU A 175 -11.78 -9.65 -5.62
N ASP A 176 -12.27 -10.04 -4.43
CA ASP A 176 -13.01 -9.17 -3.51
C ASP A 176 -12.19 -8.02 -2.91
N PHE A 177 -10.86 -8.17 -2.83
CA PHE A 177 -10.02 -7.28 -2.00
C PHE A 177 -9.00 -6.43 -2.76
N PHE A 178 -9.04 -6.43 -4.09
CA PHE A 178 -8.17 -5.58 -4.92
C PHE A 178 -8.68 -4.15 -5.02
N THR A 179 -8.82 -3.48 -3.89
CA THR A 179 -9.47 -2.18 -3.74
C THR A 179 -8.51 -0.99 -3.74
N SER A 180 -7.20 -1.21 -3.94
CA SER A 180 -6.19 -0.15 -3.98
C SER A 180 -4.94 -0.59 -4.74
N SER A 181 -4.11 0.37 -5.17
CA SER A 181 -2.80 0.07 -5.76
C SER A 181 -1.93 -0.78 -4.82
N PHE A 182 -2.02 -0.57 -3.52
CA PHE A 182 -1.25 -1.35 -2.53
C PHE A 182 -1.71 -2.80 -2.43
N ALA A 183 -2.98 -3.09 -2.66
CA ALA A 183 -3.47 -4.46 -2.75
C ALA A 183 -2.77 -5.21 -3.90
N TRP A 184 -2.70 -4.60 -5.08
CA TRP A 184 -1.98 -5.16 -6.23
C TRP A 184 -0.48 -5.28 -5.98
N MET A 185 0.14 -4.26 -5.37
CA MET A 185 1.56 -4.28 -5.02
C MET A 185 1.90 -5.39 -4.03
N MET A 186 1.07 -5.60 -2.99
CA MET A 186 1.25 -6.68 -2.03
C MET A 186 1.08 -8.05 -2.67
N ALA A 187 0.06 -8.24 -3.51
CA ALA A 187 -0.14 -9.46 -4.28
C ALA A 187 1.07 -9.76 -5.16
N GLN A 188 1.57 -8.77 -5.92
CA GLN A 188 2.76 -8.89 -6.75
C GLN A 188 4.01 -9.24 -5.94
N ALA A 189 4.18 -8.64 -4.77
CA ALA A 189 5.31 -8.94 -3.88
C ALA A 189 5.27 -10.40 -3.39
N MET A 190 4.09 -10.90 -3.02
CA MET A 190 3.90 -12.30 -2.60
C MET A 190 4.18 -13.28 -3.75
N ILE A 191 3.67 -13.00 -4.96
CA ILE A 191 3.93 -13.84 -6.15
C ILE A 191 5.42 -13.86 -6.50
N LYS A 192 6.13 -12.73 -6.33
CA LYS A 192 7.59 -12.66 -6.52
C LYS A 192 8.40 -13.36 -5.42
N GLY A 193 7.77 -13.92 -4.41
CA GLY A 193 8.42 -14.63 -3.32
C GLY A 193 9.12 -13.73 -2.30
N ALA A 194 8.54 -12.56 -2.01
CA ALA A 194 9.07 -11.68 -0.98
C ALA A 194 9.13 -12.40 0.38
N ASN A 195 10.22 -12.20 1.11
CA ASN A 195 10.38 -12.65 2.50
C ASN A 195 9.96 -11.57 3.50
N GLU A 196 10.09 -10.31 3.10
CA GLU A 196 9.69 -9.17 3.92
C GLU A 196 9.04 -8.09 3.03
N ILE A 197 7.91 -7.55 3.49
CA ILE A 197 7.20 -6.41 2.89
C ILE A 197 7.13 -5.31 3.94
N ALA A 198 7.70 -4.15 3.66
CA ALA A 198 7.62 -2.99 4.54
C ALA A 198 6.83 -1.86 3.87
N LEU A 199 6.04 -1.13 4.66
CA LEU A 199 5.05 -0.15 4.19
C LEU A 199 5.45 1.25 4.66
N PHE A 200 5.61 2.18 3.75
CA PHE A 200 6.00 3.56 4.03
C PHE A 200 5.10 4.53 3.28
N GLY A 201 4.72 5.64 3.91
CA GLY A 201 3.83 6.61 3.29
C GLY A 201 2.43 6.07 2.96
N ILE A 202 1.95 5.10 3.73
CA ILE A 202 0.66 4.44 3.54
C ILE A 202 -0.11 4.51 4.85
N ASP A 203 -1.09 5.41 4.94
CA ASP A 203 -1.90 5.56 6.16
C ASP A 203 -3.34 5.10 5.96
N MET A 204 -3.89 5.24 4.75
CA MET A 204 -5.29 4.94 4.41
C MET A 204 -6.25 5.53 5.45
N ALA A 205 -6.06 6.82 5.75
CA ALA A 205 -6.76 7.52 6.82
C ALA A 205 -7.88 8.44 6.31
N SER A 206 -7.92 8.76 5.02
CA SER A 206 -9.01 9.50 4.41
C SER A 206 -10.28 8.64 4.30
N ARG A 207 -11.44 9.29 4.14
CA ARG A 207 -12.75 8.63 4.19
C ARG A 207 -12.83 7.41 3.28
N ASP A 208 -12.56 7.57 2.00
CA ASP A 208 -12.71 6.50 1.00
C ASP A 208 -11.58 5.47 1.13
N GLU A 209 -10.37 5.91 1.43
CA GLU A 209 -9.26 5.01 1.71
C GLU A 209 -9.55 4.13 2.94
N TYR A 210 -10.12 4.73 4.00
CA TYR A 210 -10.44 4.01 5.23
C TYR A 210 -11.54 2.98 5.02
N ILE A 211 -12.62 3.35 4.33
CA ILE A 211 -13.80 2.50 4.18
C ILE A 211 -13.58 1.41 3.12
N ILE A 212 -12.95 1.76 1.99
CA ILE A 212 -12.85 0.88 0.81
C ILE A 212 -11.50 0.20 0.72
N GLN A 213 -10.40 0.95 0.86
CA GLN A 213 -9.06 0.42 0.57
C GLN A 213 -8.44 -0.32 1.76
N ARG A 214 -8.67 0.15 2.98
CA ARG A 214 -8.09 -0.44 4.19
C ARG A 214 -8.54 -1.89 4.47
N PRO A 215 -9.80 -2.30 4.23
CA PRO A 215 -10.19 -3.71 4.31
C PRO A 215 -9.38 -4.62 3.39
N GLY A 216 -9.16 -4.20 2.13
CA GLY A 216 -8.30 -4.93 1.19
C GLY A 216 -6.86 -5.06 1.70
N PHE A 217 -6.30 -3.98 2.26
CA PHE A 217 -5.00 -4.04 2.91
C PHE A 217 -4.95 -5.07 4.05
N TYR A 218 -5.96 -5.13 4.91
CA TYR A 218 -6.01 -6.09 6.00
C TYR A 218 -6.02 -7.54 5.50
N PHE A 219 -6.76 -7.80 4.42
CA PHE A 219 -6.76 -9.11 3.78
C PHE A 219 -5.34 -9.49 3.29
N PHE A 220 -4.70 -8.64 2.48
CA PHE A 220 -3.37 -8.93 1.94
C PHE A 220 -2.28 -8.98 3.02
N ARG A 221 -2.37 -8.17 4.07
CA ARG A 221 -1.50 -8.28 5.24
C ARG A 221 -1.64 -9.62 5.94
N HIS A 222 -2.87 -10.08 6.13
CA HIS A 222 -3.14 -11.39 6.74
C HIS A 222 -2.61 -12.52 5.87
N GLU A 223 -2.88 -12.46 4.58
CA GLU A 223 -2.44 -13.48 3.62
C GLU A 223 -0.91 -13.55 3.51
N ALA A 224 -0.22 -12.42 3.49
CA ALA A 224 1.24 -12.38 3.52
C ALA A 224 1.79 -13.04 4.80
N ARG A 225 1.22 -12.71 5.97
CA ARG A 225 1.63 -13.32 7.25
C ARG A 225 1.36 -14.82 7.29
N ARG A 226 0.23 -15.26 6.75
CA ARG A 226 -0.11 -16.70 6.65
C ARG A 226 0.90 -17.46 5.79
N ARG A 227 1.51 -16.82 4.81
CA ARG A 227 2.59 -17.34 3.96
C ARG A 227 3.98 -17.21 4.60
N GLY A 228 4.08 -16.76 5.84
CA GLY A 228 5.36 -16.58 6.54
C GLY A 228 6.13 -15.33 6.13
N ILE A 229 5.52 -14.42 5.39
CA ILE A 229 6.12 -13.16 4.97
C ILE A 229 6.02 -12.15 6.11
N LYS A 230 7.14 -11.54 6.48
CA LYS A 230 7.16 -10.48 7.49
C LYS A 230 6.58 -9.19 6.90
N VAL A 231 5.52 -8.64 7.53
CA VAL A 231 4.91 -7.36 7.12
C VAL A 231 5.10 -6.33 8.21
N THR A 232 5.74 -5.21 7.89
CA THR A 232 6.08 -4.13 8.83
C THR A 232 5.67 -2.75 8.31
N ALA A 233 5.52 -1.80 9.23
CA ALA A 233 5.41 -0.36 8.93
C ALA A 233 6.04 0.42 10.10
N PRO A 234 6.51 1.67 9.88
CA PRO A 234 6.95 2.55 10.94
C PRO A 234 5.81 2.88 11.94
N ASN A 235 6.20 3.25 13.17
CA ASN A 235 5.23 3.65 14.19
C ASN A 235 4.46 4.93 13.85
N GLU A 236 5.00 5.74 12.97
CA GLU A 236 4.41 6.98 12.44
C GLU A 236 3.20 6.69 11.54
N SER A 237 3.13 5.49 10.95
CA SER A 237 1.98 5.06 10.15
C SER A 237 0.97 4.29 10.98
N ASP A 238 -0.29 4.68 10.88
CA ASP A 238 -1.40 3.99 11.52
C ASP A 238 -1.95 2.78 10.72
N ILE A 239 -1.33 2.44 9.58
CA ILE A 239 -1.83 1.38 8.68
C ILE A 239 -1.87 0.00 9.35
N MET A 240 -0.96 -0.26 10.29
CA MET A 240 -0.90 -1.55 11.00
C MET A 240 -1.93 -1.67 12.13
N GLN A 241 -2.60 -0.57 12.49
CA GLN A 241 -3.60 -0.56 13.56
C GLN A 241 -4.88 -1.26 13.11
N SER A 242 -5.38 -2.14 13.94
CA SER A 242 -6.66 -2.83 13.70
C SER A 242 -7.79 -2.15 14.50
N PRO A 243 -9.05 -2.26 14.03
CA PRO A 243 -10.22 -1.86 14.81
C PRO A 243 -10.26 -2.61 16.16
N PRO A 244 -11.04 -2.13 17.13
CA PRO A 244 -11.30 -2.87 18.37
C PRO A 244 -11.86 -4.26 18.05
N LEU A 245 -11.52 -5.24 18.88
CA LEU A 245 -12.15 -6.55 18.81
C LEU A 245 -13.62 -6.41 19.24
N TYR A 246 -14.54 -6.77 18.34
CA TYR A 246 -15.97 -6.68 18.58
C TYR A 246 -16.35 -7.37 19.90
N ALA A 247 -17.10 -6.66 20.75
CA ALA A 247 -17.56 -7.09 22.06
C ALA A 247 -16.45 -7.48 23.08
N ILE A 248 -15.18 -7.34 22.74
CA ILE A 248 -14.05 -7.71 23.62
C ILE A 248 -13.25 -6.50 24.07
N SER A 249 -13.02 -5.51 23.20
CA SER A 249 -12.29 -4.31 23.57
C SER A 249 -13.01 -3.04 23.11
N ASP A 250 -13.06 -2.04 24.01
CA ASP A 250 -13.78 -0.79 23.75
C ASP A 250 -12.93 0.24 22.99
N SER A 251 -11.60 0.07 22.96
CA SER A 251 -10.71 1.03 22.34
C SER A 251 -9.40 0.40 21.84
N THR A 252 -8.79 1.06 20.88
CA THR A 252 -7.43 0.78 20.40
C THR A 252 -6.49 1.92 20.75
N PRO A 253 -5.15 1.75 20.63
CA PRO A 253 -4.21 2.87 20.73
C PRO A 253 -4.55 4.03 19.78
N LEU A 254 -4.93 3.73 18.54
CA LEU A 254 -5.39 4.72 17.55
C LEU A 254 -6.69 5.40 18.01
N GLY A 255 -7.67 4.65 18.51
CA GLY A 255 -8.91 5.21 19.05
C GLY A 255 -8.65 6.22 20.18
N ARG A 256 -7.74 5.91 21.09
CA ARG A 256 -7.34 6.86 22.15
C ARG A 256 -6.68 8.12 21.61
N LYS A 257 -5.81 8.02 20.58
CA LYS A 257 -5.22 9.19 19.90
C LYS A 257 -6.31 10.08 19.27
N ILE A 258 -7.30 9.47 18.60
CA ILE A 258 -8.41 10.19 17.96
C ILE A 258 -9.22 10.94 19.02
N LEU A 259 -9.59 10.31 20.11
CA LEU A 259 -10.35 10.94 21.21
C LEU A 259 -9.57 12.08 21.88
N ALA A 260 -8.26 11.90 22.08
CA ALA A 260 -7.41 12.95 22.63
C ALA A 260 -7.32 14.15 21.68
N ARG A 261 -7.20 13.91 20.37
CA ARG A 261 -7.18 14.98 19.35
C ARG A 261 -8.51 15.69 19.23
N GLU A 262 -9.61 14.97 19.32
CA GLU A 262 -10.96 15.54 19.35
C GLU A 262 -11.13 16.51 20.55
N ALA A 263 -10.72 16.06 21.74
CA ALA A 263 -10.78 16.88 22.95
C ALA A 263 -9.91 18.15 22.82
N GLU A 264 -8.71 18.04 22.28
CA GLU A 264 -7.83 19.19 22.02
C GLU A 264 -8.49 20.20 21.05
N ILE A 265 -9.03 19.74 19.93
CA ILE A 265 -9.69 20.60 18.94
C ILE A 265 -10.90 21.30 19.56
N LYS A 266 -11.75 20.58 20.30
CA LYS A 266 -12.90 21.14 21.01
C LYS A 266 -12.44 22.24 22.02
N GLY A 267 -11.36 21.97 22.74
CA GLY A 267 -10.76 22.93 23.67
C GLY A 267 -10.28 24.23 23.00
N ARG A 268 -9.85 24.18 21.75
CA ARG A 268 -9.43 25.35 20.95
C ARG A 268 -10.61 26.13 20.36
N ILE A 269 -11.67 25.44 19.96
CA ILE A 269 -12.84 26.07 19.32
C ILE A 269 -13.54 27.02 20.28
N GLY A 270 -13.76 26.65 21.54
CA GLY A 270 -14.46 27.45 22.52
C GLY A 270 -13.91 28.87 22.68
N PRO A 271 -12.61 29.06 23.02
CA PRO A 271 -11.97 30.37 23.09
C PRO A 271 -12.05 31.19 21.80
N MET A 272 -11.92 30.53 20.62
CA MET A 272 -12.03 31.23 19.33
C MET A 272 -13.46 31.75 19.07
N ILE A 273 -14.48 31.01 19.46
CA ILE A 273 -15.87 31.48 19.40
C ILE A 273 -16.07 32.69 20.30
N ALA A 274 -15.59 32.62 21.55
CA ALA A 274 -15.70 33.75 22.49
C ALA A 274 -15.01 35.02 21.98
N GLU A 275 -13.81 34.89 21.38
CA GLU A 275 -13.11 36.03 20.78
C GLU A 275 -13.86 36.59 19.55
N ARG A 276 -14.38 35.75 18.68
CA ARG A 276 -15.25 36.17 17.58
C ARG A 276 -16.46 36.97 18.07
N ASP A 277 -17.15 36.48 19.11
CA ASP A 277 -18.35 37.12 19.63
C ASP A 277 -18.03 38.47 20.27
N LYS A 278 -16.87 38.56 20.97
CA LYS A 278 -16.36 39.85 21.48
C LYS A 278 -16.03 40.86 20.36
N LEU A 279 -15.37 40.41 19.30
CA LEU A 279 -15.07 41.26 18.14
C LEU A 279 -16.36 41.70 17.43
N SER A 280 -17.32 40.82 17.28
CA SER A 280 -18.64 41.11 16.69
C SER A 280 -19.36 42.22 17.51
N HIS A 281 -19.37 42.07 18.84
CA HIS A 281 -19.97 43.09 19.72
C HIS A 281 -19.28 44.46 19.59
N ASN A 282 -17.95 44.49 19.55
CA ASN A 282 -17.19 45.72 19.35
C ASN A 282 -17.48 46.36 18.00
N ILE A 283 -17.61 45.60 16.94
CA ILE A 283 -17.99 46.11 15.62
C ILE A 283 -19.37 46.77 15.67
N THR A 284 -20.38 46.09 16.26
CA THR A 284 -21.73 46.63 16.40
C THR A 284 -21.73 47.94 17.22
N TYR A 285 -20.95 47.99 18.32
CA TYR A 285 -20.80 49.21 19.12
C TYR A 285 -20.22 50.38 18.31
N LEU A 286 -19.16 50.15 17.53
CA LEU A 286 -18.55 51.16 16.69
C LEU A 286 -19.43 51.62 15.54
N GLN A 287 -20.24 50.73 14.99
CA GLN A 287 -21.24 51.07 13.99
C GLN A 287 -22.30 52.01 14.55
N GLY A 288 -22.81 51.78 15.76
CA GLY A 288 -23.73 52.68 16.41
C GLY A 288 -23.10 54.05 16.68
N ALA A 289 -21.83 54.07 17.11
CA ALA A 289 -21.11 55.33 17.31
C ALA A 289 -20.93 56.12 15.99
N LEU A 290 -20.75 55.44 14.84
CA LEU A 290 -20.69 56.09 13.53
C LEU A 290 -22.05 56.68 13.14
N GLU A 291 -23.14 55.99 13.38
CA GLU A 291 -24.50 56.51 13.14
C GLU A 291 -24.77 57.79 13.92
N ASP A 292 -24.38 57.83 15.20
CA ASP A 292 -24.48 59.04 16.03
C ASP A 292 -23.63 60.20 15.46
N LEU A 293 -22.40 59.90 15.01
CA LEU A 293 -21.53 60.92 14.40
C LEU A 293 -22.08 61.45 13.07
N ASP A 294 -22.70 60.60 12.26
CA ASP A 294 -23.34 61.01 11.02
C ASP A 294 -24.53 61.93 11.29
N TYR A 295 -25.30 61.68 12.35
CA TYR A 295 -26.35 62.56 12.78
C TYR A 295 -25.82 63.94 13.21
N PHE A 296 -24.79 63.99 14.06
CA PHE A 296 -24.16 65.25 14.48
C PHE A 296 -23.51 65.98 13.33
N LYS A 297 -22.86 65.30 12.41
CA LYS A 297 -22.26 65.87 11.20
C LYS A 297 -23.29 66.57 10.32
N ALA A 298 -24.48 65.95 10.11
CA ALA A 298 -25.55 66.57 9.35
C ALA A 298 -26.04 67.87 9.96
N ILE A 299 -26.10 67.99 11.29
CA ILE A 299 -26.53 69.16 12.02
C ILE A 299 -25.47 70.26 12.06
N TRP A 300 -24.25 69.90 12.37
CA TRP A 300 -23.19 70.83 12.69
C TRP A 300 -22.27 71.23 11.51
N THR A 301 -22.22 70.44 10.45
CA THR A 301 -21.37 70.78 9.27
C THR A 301 -22.17 71.14 8.03
N GLY A 302 -23.52 71.16 8.06
CA GLY A 302 -24.35 71.40 6.90
C GLY A 302 -24.22 70.34 5.78
N ALA A 303 -23.57 69.21 6.04
CA ALA A 303 -23.44 68.12 5.07
C ALA A 303 -24.80 67.41 4.94
N GLN A 304 -25.23 67.17 3.70
CA GLN A 304 -26.48 66.40 3.44
C GLN A 304 -26.31 64.98 3.96
N LYS A 305 -27.39 64.40 4.55
CA LYS A 305 -27.46 62.98 4.92
C LYS A 305 -27.17 62.14 3.70
N PRO A 306 -26.29 61.12 3.81
CA PRO A 306 -26.21 60.10 2.77
C PRO A 306 -27.59 59.43 2.62
N THR A 307 -28.06 59.35 1.37
CA THR A 307 -29.34 58.66 0.99
C THR A 307 -29.22 57.16 1.11
#